data_5ece13865f69ca5fb41f16aa00b27e18
#
_entry.id   5ece13865f69ca5fb41f16aa00b27e18
#
_cell.length_a   1.000
_cell.length_b   1.000
_cell.length_c   1.000
_cell.angle_alpha   90.00
_cell.angle_beta   90.00
_cell.angle_gamma   90.00
#
_symmetry.space_group_name_H-M   'P 1'
#
loop_
_entity.id
_entity.type
_entity.pdbx_description
1 polymer ?
#
loop_
_entity_poly.entity_id
_entity_poly.type
_entity_poly.pdbx_seq_one_letter_code
_entity_poly.pdbx_strand_id
1 'polypeptide(L)'
;ERLGVVHFVERDPQALAERLDEVLGQVLRCAPGANGRTKALLLASVEQPMDALLDQAAAWFAEAVTGEEGVEGTQAFVQKRKPRWAQ
;
A
#
# COMPACT_ATOMS: atom_id res chain seq x y z
N GLU A 1 -4.82 -8.83 19.20
CA GLU A 1 -3.82 -7.78 19.00
C GLU A 1 -2.46 -8.20 19.53
N ARG A 2 -2.26 -8.35 20.84
CA ARG A 2 -0.95 -8.69 21.43
C ARG A 2 -0.28 -9.94 20.86
N LEU A 3 -1.04 -10.94 20.46
CA LEU A 3 -0.55 -12.19 19.84
C LEU A 3 -0.31 -12.09 18.33
N GLY A 4 -0.59 -10.95 17.70
CA GLY A 4 -0.40 -10.75 16.27
C GLY A 4 -1.43 -11.44 15.36
N VAL A 5 -2.50 -11.99 15.91
CA VAL A 5 -3.58 -12.64 15.14
C VAL A 5 -4.44 -11.60 14.42
N VAL A 6 -4.67 -10.46 15.08
CA VAL A 6 -5.39 -9.30 14.56
C VAL A 6 -4.59 -8.02 14.80
N HIS A 7 -4.76 -7.01 13.96
CA HIS A 7 -4.06 -5.74 14.09
C HIS A 7 -4.66 -4.86 15.18
N PHE A 8 -5.99 -4.81 15.25
CA PHE A 8 -6.74 -3.98 16.17
C PHE A 8 -7.85 -4.77 16.85
N VAL A 9 -8.14 -4.41 18.09
CA VAL A 9 -9.30 -4.88 18.86
C VAL A 9 -10.01 -3.64 19.36
N GLU A 10 -11.28 -3.47 18.95
CA GLU A 10 -12.07 -2.32 19.31
C GLU A 10 -13.13 -2.70 20.35
N ARG A 11 -13.52 -1.72 21.15
CA ARG A 11 -14.42 -1.91 22.32
C ARG A 11 -15.87 -2.21 21.96
N ASP A 12 -16.31 -1.75 20.80
CA ASP A 12 -17.70 -1.88 20.34
C ASP A 12 -17.79 -1.80 18.81
N PRO A 13 -18.94 -2.13 18.22
CA PRO A 13 -19.12 -2.11 16.76
C PRO A 13 -18.94 -0.74 16.12
N GLN A 14 -19.25 0.35 16.82
CA GLN A 14 -19.06 1.70 16.29
C GLN A 14 -17.58 2.04 16.18
N ALA A 15 -16.80 1.81 17.24
CA ALA A 15 -15.36 2.00 17.23
C ALA A 15 -14.67 1.12 16.16
N LEU A 16 -15.19 -0.08 15.92
CA LEU A 16 -14.71 -0.95 14.84
C LEU A 16 -14.96 -0.33 13.45
N ALA A 17 -16.16 0.22 13.23
CA ALA A 17 -16.50 0.88 11.97
C ALA A 17 -15.60 2.11 11.73
N GLU A 18 -15.40 2.95 12.74
CA GLU A 18 -14.51 4.11 12.68
C GLU A 18 -13.05 3.71 12.36
N ARG A 19 -12.55 2.66 13.00
CA ARG A 19 -11.21 2.10 12.72
C ARG A 19 -11.10 1.56 11.30
N LEU A 20 -12.14 0.87 10.83
CA LEU A 20 -12.18 0.37 9.46
C LEU A 20 -12.12 1.51 8.45
N ASP A 21 -12.90 2.56 8.64
CA ASP A 21 -12.90 3.74 7.77
C ASP A 21 -11.53 4.45 7.77
N GLU A 22 -10.89 4.54 8.95
CA GLU A 22 -9.53 5.08 9.06
C GLU A 22 -8.52 4.27 8.24
N VAL A 23 -8.50 2.94 8.40
CA VAL A 23 -7.58 2.05 7.68
C VAL A 23 -7.85 2.09 6.17
N LEU A 24 -9.11 2.02 5.75
CA LEU A 24 -9.50 2.14 4.34
C LEU A 24 -9.08 3.50 3.78
N GLY A 25 -9.27 4.58 4.52
CA GLY A 25 -8.82 5.91 4.12
C GLY A 25 -7.30 5.99 3.93
N GLN A 26 -6.50 5.27 4.73
CA GLN A 26 -5.05 5.18 4.54
C GLN A 26 -4.69 4.41 3.27
N VAL A 27 -5.34 3.27 3.01
CA VAL A 27 -5.13 2.46 1.81
C VAL A 27 -5.49 3.24 0.54
N LEU A 28 -6.61 3.96 0.55
CA LEU A 28 -7.08 4.76 -0.59
C LEU A 28 -6.18 5.97 -0.92
N ARG A 29 -5.32 6.37 -0.01
CA ARG A 29 -4.30 7.40 -0.29
C ARG A 29 -3.09 6.88 -1.05
N CYS A 30 -2.91 5.56 -1.09
CA CYS A 30 -1.82 4.92 -1.83
C CYS A 30 -2.23 4.66 -3.28
N ALA A 31 -1.26 4.68 -4.20
CA ALA A 31 -1.51 4.35 -5.60
C ALA A 31 -1.97 2.89 -5.74
N PRO A 32 -3.07 2.62 -6.46
CA PRO A 32 -3.65 1.26 -6.53
C PRO A 32 -2.70 0.24 -7.15
N GLY A 33 -1.93 0.60 -8.17
CA GLY A 33 -0.91 -0.27 -8.76
C GLY A 33 0.22 -0.59 -7.80
N ALA A 34 0.67 0.39 -6.99
CA ALA A 34 1.68 0.18 -5.96
C ALA A 34 1.17 -0.78 -4.86
N ASN A 35 -0.09 -0.62 -4.43
CA ASN A 35 -0.73 -1.53 -3.48
C ASN A 35 -0.80 -2.97 -4.02
N GLY A 36 -1.18 -3.14 -5.29
CA GLY A 36 -1.24 -4.44 -5.96
C GLY A 36 0.12 -5.13 -6.01
N ARG A 37 1.18 -4.41 -6.39
CA ARG A 37 2.55 -4.93 -6.43
C ARG A 37 3.08 -5.28 -5.03
N THR A 38 2.84 -4.43 -4.04
CA THR A 38 3.21 -4.72 -2.63
C THR A 38 2.56 -6.00 -2.14
N LYS A 39 1.26 -6.17 -2.39
CA LYS A 39 0.54 -7.41 -2.04
C LYS A 39 1.13 -8.62 -2.75
N ALA A 40 1.44 -8.51 -4.03
CA ALA A 40 2.04 -9.60 -4.80
C ALA A 40 3.42 -10.00 -4.25
N LEU A 41 4.27 -9.03 -3.88
CA LEU A 41 5.57 -9.30 -3.24
C LEU A 41 5.42 -9.99 -1.89
N LEU A 42 4.47 -9.55 -1.06
CA LEU A 42 4.20 -10.19 0.23
C LEU A 42 3.75 -11.66 0.07
N LEU A 43 2.90 -11.95 -0.90
CA LEU A 43 2.49 -13.32 -1.19
C LEU A 43 3.65 -14.16 -1.73
N ALA A 44 4.46 -13.61 -2.63
CA ALA A 44 5.62 -14.28 -3.21
C ALA A 44 6.73 -14.56 -2.18
N SER A 45 6.83 -13.77 -1.11
CA SER A 45 7.85 -13.94 -0.07
C SER A 45 7.75 -15.25 0.71
N VAL A 46 6.61 -15.92 0.64
CA VAL A 46 6.40 -17.23 1.28
C VAL A 46 7.06 -18.36 0.49
N GLU A 47 7.19 -18.21 -0.83
CA GLU A 47 7.60 -19.29 -1.73
C GLU A 47 8.94 -19.01 -2.43
N GLN A 48 9.31 -17.74 -2.60
CA GLN A 48 10.50 -17.35 -3.36
C GLN A 48 11.71 -17.09 -2.45
N PRO A 49 12.93 -17.41 -2.92
CA PRO A 49 14.17 -16.99 -2.27
C PRO A 49 14.26 -15.46 -2.19
N MET A 50 14.86 -14.95 -1.12
CA MET A 50 14.96 -13.51 -0.86
C MET A 50 15.64 -12.75 -2.00
N ASP A 51 16.71 -13.29 -2.56
CA ASP A 51 17.47 -12.62 -3.64
C ASP A 51 16.59 -12.42 -4.89
N ALA A 52 15.87 -13.46 -5.32
CA ALA A 52 14.95 -13.36 -6.46
C ALA A 52 13.80 -12.37 -6.18
N LEU A 53 13.29 -12.36 -4.93
CA LEU A 53 12.25 -11.43 -4.52
C LEU A 53 12.73 -9.98 -4.55
N LEU A 54 13.96 -9.72 -4.10
CA LEU A 54 14.55 -8.38 -4.12
C LEU A 54 14.80 -7.88 -5.55
N ASP A 55 15.28 -8.76 -6.45
CA ASP A 55 15.47 -8.41 -7.85
C ASP A 55 14.13 -8.05 -8.51
N GLN A 56 13.08 -8.82 -8.24
CA GLN A 56 11.74 -8.52 -8.72
C GLN A 56 11.18 -7.21 -8.14
N ALA A 57 11.40 -6.99 -6.85
CA ALA A 57 10.97 -5.75 -6.19
C ALA A 57 11.67 -4.52 -6.80
N ALA A 58 12.96 -4.61 -7.08
CA ALA A 58 13.73 -3.54 -7.71
C ALA A 58 13.22 -3.23 -9.13
N ALA A 59 12.94 -4.25 -9.94
CA ALA A 59 12.37 -4.08 -11.27
C ALA A 59 11.00 -3.41 -11.22
N TRP A 60 10.11 -3.89 -10.36
CA TRP A 60 8.78 -3.32 -10.19
C TRP A 60 8.79 -1.89 -9.62
N PHE A 61 9.75 -1.59 -8.75
CA PHE A 61 9.93 -0.23 -8.24
C PHE A 61 10.33 0.73 -9.38
N ALA A 62 11.30 0.33 -10.20
CA ALA A 62 11.74 1.14 -11.34
C ALA A 62 10.60 1.42 -12.33
N GLU A 63 9.80 0.40 -12.66
CA GLU A 63 8.60 0.57 -13.50
C GLU A 63 7.55 1.47 -12.82
N ALA A 64 7.31 1.31 -11.52
CA ALA A 64 6.32 2.09 -10.78
C ALA A 64 6.68 3.57 -10.75
N VAL A 65 7.95 3.92 -10.53
CA VAL A 65 8.42 5.31 -10.46
C VAL A 65 8.30 6.03 -11.79
N THR A 66 8.57 5.32 -12.89
CA THR A 66 8.50 5.88 -14.26
C THR A 66 7.11 5.77 -14.89
N GLY A 67 6.23 4.99 -14.30
CA GLY A 67 4.86 4.80 -14.76
C GLY A 67 3.93 5.98 -14.45
N GLU A 68 2.71 5.92 -14.97
CA GLU A 68 1.71 6.98 -14.84
C GLU A 68 1.42 7.35 -13.36
N GLU A 69 1.25 6.35 -12.50
CA GLU A 69 1.01 6.58 -11.07
C GLU A 69 2.23 7.22 -10.37
N GLY A 70 3.45 6.80 -10.70
CA GLY A 70 4.67 7.36 -10.14
C GLY A 70 4.88 8.83 -10.53
N VAL A 71 4.63 9.16 -11.79
CA VAL A 71 4.69 10.54 -12.30
C VAL A 71 3.62 11.40 -11.63
N GLU A 72 2.38 10.93 -11.59
CA GLU A 72 1.28 11.65 -10.92
C GLU A 72 1.56 11.86 -9.43
N GLY A 73 1.99 10.81 -8.72
CA GLY A 73 2.31 10.89 -7.29
C GLY A 73 3.41 11.88 -6.98
N THR A 74 4.48 11.87 -7.78
CA THR A 74 5.59 12.81 -7.65
C THR A 74 5.15 14.25 -7.91
N GLN A 75 4.38 14.48 -8.97
CA GLN A 75 3.83 15.80 -9.28
C GLN A 75 2.89 16.31 -8.19
N ALA A 76 1.99 15.44 -7.71
CA ALA A 76 1.08 15.78 -6.62
C ALA A 76 1.83 16.18 -5.34
N PHE A 77 2.89 15.45 -5.00
CA PHE A 77 3.74 15.75 -3.86
C PHE A 77 4.43 17.12 -3.99
N VAL A 78 5.07 17.39 -5.13
CA VAL A 78 5.76 18.68 -5.40
C VAL A 78 4.76 19.84 -5.39
N GLN A 79 3.57 19.63 -5.95
CA GLN A 79 2.51 20.64 -6.03
C GLN A 79 1.69 20.77 -4.73
N LYS A 80 1.98 19.95 -3.72
CA LYS A 80 1.25 19.91 -2.43
C LYS A 80 -0.27 19.71 -2.60
N ARG A 81 -0.67 18.89 -3.56
CA ARG A 81 -2.05 18.50 -3.82
C ARG A 81 -2.26 17.00 -3.61
N LYS A 82 -3.51 16.57 -3.52
CA LYS A 82 -3.83 15.15 -3.55
C LYS A 82 -3.60 14.58 -4.96
N PRO A 83 -3.08 13.36 -5.09
CA PRO A 83 -3.04 12.66 -6.36
C PRO A 83 -4.46 12.29 -6.83
N ARG A 84 -4.62 12.02 -8.12
CA ARG A 84 -5.94 11.75 -8.73
C ARG A 84 -6.70 10.58 -8.10
N TRP A 85 -5.99 9.56 -7.62
CA TRP A 85 -6.61 8.39 -6.97
C TRP A 85 -7.09 8.64 -5.53
N ALA A 86 -6.70 9.73 -4.90
CA ALA A 86 -7.02 10.08 -3.51
C ALA A 86 -7.95 11.31 -3.39
N GLN A 87 -8.65 11.62 -4.46
CA GLN A 87 -9.60 12.76 -4.50
C GLN A 87 -10.98 12.37 -3.99
#